data_a53bb24f2734b0435722d307a057465f
#
_entry.id   a53bb24f2734b0435722d307a057465f
#
_cell.length_a   1.000
_cell.length_b   1.000
_cell.length_c   1.000
_cell.angle_alpha   90.00
_cell.angle_beta   90.00
_cell.angle_gamma   90.00
#
_symmetry.space_group_name_H-M   'P 1'
#
loop_
_entity.id
_entity.type
_entity.pdbx_description
1 polymer ?
#
loop_
_entity_poly.entity_id
_entity_poly.type
_entity_poly.pdbx_seq_one_letter_code
_entity_poly.pdbx_strand_id
1 'polypeptide(L)'
;MTRLAEAGFRLAVLTNDSEESARGSLEEIGILSLFDPVVGADSGFGGKPDPQGLLHCLSVHGTDVSEALMIGDTGADFGAARNAGVADFICIADDPEYRPHEDVNVANVIARLSDLPDLLVRRGDMNPTDASR
;
A
#
# COMPACT_ATOMS: atom_id res chain seq x y z
N MET A 1 -2.94 -8.90 6.73
CA MET A 1 -3.04 -8.90 5.26
C MET A 1 -4.02 -9.93 4.72
N THR A 2 -4.13 -11.09 5.34
CA THR A 2 -5.10 -12.12 4.96
C THR A 2 -6.54 -11.61 5.00
N ARG A 3 -6.89 -10.81 6.01
CA ARG A 3 -8.23 -10.19 6.11
C ARG A 3 -8.58 -9.32 4.93
N LEU A 4 -7.60 -8.53 4.44
CA LEU A 4 -7.81 -7.67 3.28
C LEU A 4 -8.03 -8.49 2.02
N ALA A 5 -7.24 -9.54 1.80
CA ALA A 5 -7.39 -10.42 0.65
C ALA A 5 -8.76 -11.13 0.67
N GLU A 6 -9.19 -11.62 1.84
CA GLU A 6 -10.49 -12.25 2.02
C GLU A 6 -11.66 -11.29 1.79
N ALA A 7 -11.46 -10.00 2.12
CA ALA A 7 -12.46 -8.95 1.87
C ALA A 7 -12.55 -8.53 0.39
N GLY A 8 -11.70 -9.08 -0.48
CA GLY A 8 -11.72 -8.83 -1.91
C GLY A 8 -10.73 -7.76 -2.39
N PHE A 9 -9.90 -7.23 -1.50
CA PHE A 9 -8.85 -6.30 -1.91
C PHE A 9 -7.76 -7.00 -2.71
N ARG A 10 -7.29 -6.33 -3.76
CA ARG A 10 -6.12 -6.76 -4.52
C ARG A 10 -4.90 -6.13 -3.87
N LEU A 11 -3.90 -6.97 -3.55
CA LEU A 11 -2.72 -6.52 -2.84
C LEU A 11 -1.50 -6.58 -3.74
N ALA A 12 -0.71 -5.50 -3.72
CA ALA A 12 0.54 -5.41 -4.47
C ALA A 12 1.63 -4.81 -3.58
N VAL A 13 2.88 -5.08 -3.92
CA VAL A 13 4.03 -4.48 -3.26
C VAL A 13 4.79 -3.62 -4.24
N LEU A 14 5.11 -2.41 -3.82
CA LEU A 14 6.00 -1.50 -4.52
C LEU A 14 7.08 -1.05 -3.54
N THR A 15 8.34 -1.40 -3.83
CA THR A 15 9.46 -1.12 -2.94
C THR A 15 10.64 -0.55 -3.72
N ASN A 16 11.48 0.24 -3.05
CA ASN A 16 12.76 0.68 -3.60
C ASN A 16 13.89 -0.34 -3.37
N ASP A 17 13.61 -1.44 -2.68
CA ASP A 17 14.50 -2.60 -2.60
C ASP A 17 14.41 -3.42 -3.90
N SER A 18 15.26 -4.44 -4.04
CA SER A 18 15.16 -5.36 -5.17
C SER A 18 13.89 -6.21 -5.08
N GLU A 19 13.38 -6.66 -6.22
CA GLU A 19 12.23 -7.56 -6.26
C GLU A 19 12.54 -8.86 -5.52
N GLU A 20 13.74 -9.43 -5.71
CA GLU A 20 14.16 -10.66 -5.03
C GLU A 20 14.14 -10.51 -3.51
N SER A 21 14.68 -9.39 -2.98
CA SER A 21 14.68 -9.11 -1.56
C SER A 21 13.28 -8.99 -1.00
N ALA A 22 12.39 -8.28 -1.70
CA ALA A 22 11.01 -8.12 -1.29
C ALA A 22 10.27 -9.46 -1.28
N ARG A 23 10.42 -10.26 -2.33
CA ARG A 23 9.81 -11.59 -2.39
C ARG A 23 10.32 -12.50 -1.27
N GLY A 24 11.62 -12.49 -1.01
CA GLY A 24 12.22 -13.29 0.07
C GLY A 24 11.65 -12.94 1.43
N SER A 25 11.50 -11.64 1.73
CA SER A 25 10.93 -11.19 2.99
C SER A 25 9.47 -11.61 3.16
N LEU A 26 8.66 -11.51 2.11
CA LEU A 26 7.25 -11.91 2.14
C LEU A 26 7.10 -13.43 2.25
N GLU A 27 7.97 -14.20 1.58
CA GLU A 27 7.97 -15.66 1.66
C GLU A 27 8.34 -16.13 3.06
N GLU A 28 9.33 -15.50 3.70
CA GLU A 28 9.79 -15.84 5.04
C GLU A 28 8.66 -15.76 6.07
N ILE A 29 7.78 -14.77 5.95
CA ILE A 29 6.62 -14.62 6.86
C ILE A 29 5.35 -15.25 6.30
N GLY A 30 5.43 -15.95 5.18
CA GLY A 30 4.33 -16.76 4.65
C GLY A 30 3.20 -16.02 3.96
N ILE A 31 3.42 -14.80 3.48
CA ILE A 31 2.36 -13.98 2.86
C ILE A 31 2.64 -13.61 1.41
N LEU A 32 3.72 -14.13 0.81
CA LEU A 32 4.05 -13.78 -0.59
C LEU A 32 2.89 -14.04 -1.55
N SER A 33 2.15 -15.13 -1.36
CA SER A 33 1.04 -15.50 -2.25
C SER A 33 -0.14 -14.53 -2.23
N LEU A 34 -0.21 -13.64 -1.24
CA LEU A 34 -1.26 -12.63 -1.15
C LEU A 34 -1.03 -11.43 -2.04
N PHE A 35 0.21 -11.25 -2.54
CA PHE A 35 0.61 -10.07 -3.28
C PHE A 35 0.92 -10.38 -4.74
N ASP A 36 0.36 -9.60 -5.64
CA ASP A 36 0.65 -9.62 -7.07
C ASP A 36 0.29 -8.28 -7.69
N PRO A 37 1.20 -7.59 -8.37
CA PRO A 37 2.61 -7.93 -8.52
C PRO A 37 3.46 -7.53 -7.31
N VAL A 38 4.70 -7.98 -7.31
CA VAL A 38 5.77 -7.49 -6.42
C VAL A 38 6.75 -6.74 -7.29
N VAL A 39 6.83 -5.42 -7.11
CA VAL A 39 7.64 -4.52 -7.94
C VAL A 39 8.76 -3.94 -7.09
N GLY A 40 9.99 -4.20 -7.48
CA GLY A 40 11.19 -3.64 -6.85
C GLY A 40 11.84 -2.55 -7.71
N ALA A 41 12.90 -1.96 -7.20
CA ALA A 41 13.65 -0.93 -7.91
C ALA A 41 14.24 -1.44 -9.23
N ASP A 42 14.51 -2.73 -9.32
CA ASP A 42 15.10 -3.41 -10.48
C ASP A 42 14.07 -4.05 -11.42
N SER A 43 12.78 -3.84 -11.19
CA SER A 43 11.71 -4.42 -12.01
C SER A 43 11.49 -3.70 -13.35
N GLY A 44 12.17 -2.58 -13.59
CA GLY A 44 12.11 -1.85 -14.85
C GLY A 44 11.17 -0.66 -14.90
N PHE A 45 10.61 -0.27 -13.75
CA PHE A 45 9.66 0.85 -13.66
C PHE A 45 10.23 2.08 -12.94
N GLY A 46 11.53 2.06 -12.63
CA GLY A 46 12.16 3.09 -11.80
C GLY A 46 11.84 2.90 -10.33
N GLY A 47 12.40 3.77 -9.50
CA GLY A 47 12.15 3.77 -8.05
C GLY A 47 11.19 4.88 -7.66
N LYS A 48 10.48 4.71 -6.53
CA LYS A 48 9.65 5.78 -5.99
C LYS A 48 10.50 7.04 -5.74
N PRO A 49 10.05 8.23 -6.00
CA PRO A 49 8.66 8.65 -6.29
C PRO A 49 8.22 8.56 -7.76
N ASP A 50 8.94 7.88 -8.62
CA ASP A 50 8.50 7.63 -10.00
C ASP A 50 7.16 6.86 -9.94
N PRO A 51 6.10 7.31 -10.65
CA PRO A 51 4.80 6.67 -10.55
C PRO A 51 4.66 5.39 -11.38
N GLN A 52 5.62 5.04 -12.22
CA GLN A 52 5.49 3.95 -13.19
C GLN A 52 5.24 2.60 -12.52
N GLY A 53 5.92 2.31 -11.41
CA GLY A 53 5.72 1.06 -10.68
C GLY A 53 4.32 0.94 -10.11
N LEU A 54 3.79 2.01 -9.52
CA LEU A 54 2.44 2.04 -8.99
C LEU A 54 1.39 1.89 -10.10
N LEU A 55 1.58 2.59 -11.22
CA LEU A 55 0.69 2.47 -12.37
C LEU A 55 0.70 1.05 -12.95
N HIS A 56 1.86 0.39 -12.96
CA HIS A 56 1.95 -1.01 -13.36
C HIS A 56 1.13 -1.91 -12.44
N CYS A 57 1.25 -1.74 -11.12
CA CYS A 57 0.47 -2.50 -10.15
C CYS A 57 -1.04 -2.37 -10.40
N LEU A 58 -1.50 -1.17 -10.66
CA LEU A 58 -2.91 -0.91 -10.95
C LEU A 58 -3.34 -1.57 -12.27
N SER A 59 -2.50 -1.51 -13.29
CA SER A 59 -2.83 -2.06 -14.61
C SER A 59 -2.96 -3.58 -14.58
N VAL A 60 -2.18 -4.27 -13.76
CA VAL A 60 -2.25 -5.74 -13.61
C VAL A 60 -3.65 -6.19 -13.19
N HIS A 61 -4.31 -5.40 -12.35
CA HIS A 61 -5.65 -5.72 -11.85
C HIS A 61 -6.77 -4.94 -12.52
N GLY A 62 -6.45 -4.10 -13.49
CA GLY A 62 -7.44 -3.24 -14.14
C GLY A 62 -8.09 -2.26 -13.19
N THR A 63 -7.35 -1.81 -12.18
CA THR A 63 -7.85 -0.91 -11.13
C THR A 63 -7.61 0.54 -11.52
N ASP A 64 -8.63 1.37 -11.41
CA ASP A 64 -8.51 2.80 -11.63
C ASP A 64 -7.86 3.48 -10.42
N VAL A 65 -7.18 4.60 -10.66
CA VAL A 65 -6.51 5.36 -9.58
C VAL A 65 -7.49 5.81 -8.48
N SER A 66 -8.75 6.04 -8.82
CA SER A 66 -9.80 6.42 -7.85
C SER A 66 -10.20 5.27 -6.92
N GLU A 67 -9.86 4.04 -7.28
CA GLU A 67 -10.18 2.83 -6.51
C GLU A 67 -8.98 2.30 -5.73
N ALA A 68 -7.84 2.99 -5.84
CA ALA A 68 -6.58 2.55 -5.29
C ALA A 68 -6.25 3.25 -3.97
N LEU A 69 -5.51 2.56 -3.13
CA LEU A 69 -5.00 3.05 -1.87
C LEU A 69 -3.51 2.75 -1.79
N MET A 70 -2.70 3.76 -1.56
CA MET A 70 -1.26 3.61 -1.31
C MET A 70 -0.97 3.68 0.18
N ILE A 71 -0.15 2.76 0.66
CA ILE A 71 0.26 2.71 2.06
C ILE A 71 1.78 2.81 2.12
N GLY A 72 2.29 3.69 2.94
CA GLY A 72 3.72 3.85 3.09
C GLY A 72 4.11 4.75 4.26
N ASP A 73 5.42 4.95 4.43
CA ASP A 73 5.97 5.69 5.56
C ASP A 73 6.92 6.83 5.14
N THR A 74 7.20 6.97 3.84
CA THR A 74 8.18 7.94 3.35
C THR A 74 7.59 8.94 2.39
N GLY A 75 8.32 10.04 2.18
CA GLY A 75 7.97 11.03 1.14
C GLY A 75 8.01 10.44 -0.26
N ALA A 76 8.85 9.44 -0.51
CA ALA A 76 8.91 8.75 -1.80
C ALA A 76 7.62 7.96 -2.04
N ASP A 77 7.05 7.33 -1.02
CA ASP A 77 5.77 6.62 -1.11
C ASP A 77 4.63 7.59 -1.44
N PHE A 78 4.55 8.68 -0.69
CA PHE A 78 3.55 9.72 -0.95
C PHE A 78 3.71 10.32 -2.34
N GLY A 79 4.95 10.60 -2.75
CA GLY A 79 5.26 11.14 -4.07
C GLY A 79 4.84 10.22 -5.20
N ALA A 80 5.05 8.91 -5.07
CA ALA A 80 4.60 7.93 -6.06
C ALA A 80 3.09 7.94 -6.21
N ALA A 81 2.34 7.97 -5.12
CA ALA A 81 0.89 8.05 -5.14
C ALA A 81 0.41 9.32 -5.81
N ARG A 82 0.96 10.48 -5.41
CA ARG A 82 0.60 11.78 -5.97
C ARG A 82 0.89 11.86 -7.47
N ASN A 83 2.07 11.42 -7.88
CA ASN A 83 2.49 11.46 -9.28
C ASN A 83 1.68 10.50 -10.15
N ALA A 84 1.17 9.40 -9.60
CA ALA A 84 0.30 8.47 -10.30
C ALA A 84 -1.17 8.92 -10.34
N GLY A 85 -1.55 9.91 -9.55
CA GLY A 85 -2.94 10.35 -9.43
C GLY A 85 -3.76 9.57 -8.41
N VAL A 86 -3.11 8.79 -7.54
CA VAL A 86 -3.76 8.09 -6.43
C VAL A 86 -3.88 9.07 -5.26
N ALA A 87 -5.10 9.54 -5.01
CA ALA A 87 -5.36 10.54 -3.97
C ALA A 87 -5.40 9.94 -2.56
N ASP A 88 -5.65 8.64 -2.43
CA ASP A 88 -5.84 7.99 -1.15
C ASP A 88 -4.52 7.41 -0.64
N PHE A 89 -3.97 8.02 0.38
CA PHE A 89 -2.70 7.62 1.00
C PHE A 89 -2.88 7.42 2.50
N ILE A 90 -2.40 6.28 3.01
CA ILE A 90 -2.36 5.99 4.44
C ILE A 90 -0.90 5.89 4.87
N CYS A 91 -0.54 6.62 5.92
CA CYS A 91 0.80 6.64 6.47
C CYS A 91 0.93 5.66 7.64
N ILE A 92 2.01 4.88 7.65
CA ILE A 92 2.39 4.06 8.81
C ILE A 92 3.49 4.79 9.55
N ALA A 93 3.27 5.11 10.83
CA ALA A 93 4.24 5.82 11.66
C ALA A 93 4.06 5.51 13.14
N ASP A 94 5.16 5.37 13.88
CA ASP A 94 5.13 5.19 15.33
C ASP A 94 4.60 6.45 16.04
N ASP A 95 5.00 7.62 15.53
CA ASP A 95 4.49 8.91 16.01
C ASP A 95 3.19 9.24 15.27
N PRO A 96 2.03 9.33 15.96
CA PRO A 96 0.76 9.61 15.31
C PRO A 96 0.67 10.99 14.67
N GLU A 97 1.59 11.88 15.00
CA GLU A 97 1.65 13.23 14.40
C GLU A 97 2.62 13.29 13.22
N TYR A 98 3.42 12.25 13.01
CA TYR A 98 4.33 12.20 11.87
C TYR A 98 3.57 12.09 10.55
N ARG A 99 3.99 12.89 9.58
CA ARG A 99 3.51 12.82 8.21
C ARG A 99 4.67 13.04 7.25
N PRO A 100 4.80 12.23 6.21
CA PRO A 100 5.86 12.37 5.21
C PRO A 100 5.67 13.61 4.34
N HIS A 101 4.49 14.21 4.34
CA HIS A 101 4.14 15.42 3.61
C HIS A 101 3.00 16.13 4.32
N GLU A 102 2.96 17.47 4.23
CA GLU A 102 1.92 18.29 4.88
C GLU A 102 0.50 17.99 4.39
N ASP A 103 0.37 17.47 3.16
CA ASP A 103 -0.94 17.14 2.57
C ASP A 103 -1.49 15.79 3.04
N VAL A 104 -0.74 15.02 3.82
CA VAL A 104 -1.24 13.76 4.39
C VAL A 104 -2.18 14.07 5.56
N ASN A 105 -3.41 13.54 5.49
CA ASN A 105 -4.38 13.71 6.56
C ASN A 105 -3.96 12.93 7.80
N VAL A 106 -3.93 13.59 8.97
CA VAL A 106 -3.60 12.96 10.26
C VAL A 106 -4.53 11.78 10.57
N ALA A 107 -5.79 11.85 10.15
CA ALA A 107 -6.74 10.75 10.34
C ALA A 107 -6.35 9.48 9.58
N ASN A 108 -5.45 9.58 8.61
CA ASN A 108 -4.95 8.46 7.82
C ASN A 108 -3.54 8.00 8.28
N VAL A 109 -3.17 8.28 9.53
CA VAL A 109 -1.91 7.78 10.10
C VAL A 109 -2.23 6.63 11.04
N ILE A 110 -1.62 5.47 10.80
CA ILE A 110 -1.75 4.28 11.65
C ILE A 110 -0.37 3.84 12.14
N ALA A 111 -0.33 3.23 13.33
CA ALA A 111 0.93 2.80 13.92
C ALA A 111 1.50 1.54 13.25
N ARG A 112 0.62 0.67 12.79
CA ARG A 112 0.98 -0.65 12.24
C ARG A 112 0.05 -1.03 11.11
N LEU A 113 0.54 -1.85 10.19
CA LEU A 113 -0.28 -2.39 9.10
C LEU A 113 -1.48 -3.18 9.62
N SER A 114 -1.36 -3.84 10.78
CA SER A 114 -2.47 -4.57 11.41
C SER A 114 -3.63 -3.66 11.85
N ASP A 115 -3.43 -2.35 11.93
CA ASP A 115 -4.49 -1.37 12.23
C ASP A 115 -5.32 -1.00 10.98
N LEU A 116 -4.88 -1.41 9.81
CA LEU A 116 -5.51 -1.02 8.55
C LEU A 116 -6.96 -1.50 8.43
N PRO A 117 -7.31 -2.76 8.75
CA PRO A 117 -8.70 -3.20 8.64
C PRO A 117 -9.66 -2.33 9.46
N ASP A 118 -9.30 -1.98 10.70
CA ASP A 118 -10.13 -1.14 11.55
C ASP A 118 -10.32 0.27 10.98
N LEU A 119 -9.24 0.85 10.41
CA LEU A 119 -9.33 2.16 9.76
C LEU A 119 -10.28 2.10 8.56
N LEU A 120 -10.18 1.06 7.73
CA LEU A 120 -11.03 0.91 6.55
C LEU A 120 -12.50 0.73 6.94
N VAL A 121 -12.78 0.01 8.03
CA VAL A 121 -14.13 -0.12 8.57
C VAL A 121 -14.66 1.26 9.02
N ARG A 122 -13.87 2.02 9.77
CA ARG A 122 -14.27 3.36 10.22
C ARG A 122 -14.54 4.32 9.06
N ARG A 123 -13.81 4.15 7.96
CA ARG A 123 -13.98 4.97 6.74
C ARG A 123 -15.16 4.50 5.88
N GLY A 124 -15.74 3.34 6.16
CA GLY A 124 -16.80 2.73 5.34
C GLY A 124 -16.29 1.98 4.11
N ASP A 125 -14.98 1.73 4.02
CA ASP A 125 -14.36 1.04 2.88
C ASP A 125 -14.33 -0.48 3.06
N MET A 126 -14.68 -0.97 4.25
CA MET A 126 -14.64 -2.39 4.59
C MET A 126 -15.78 -2.74 5.53
N ASN A 127 -16.34 -3.94 5.35
CA ASN A 127 -17.39 -4.44 6.22
C ASN A 127 -16.79 -4.86 7.58
N PRO A 128 -17.42 -4.52 8.72
CA PRO A 128 -16.93 -4.93 10.06
C PRO A 128 -16.74 -6.45 10.20
N THR A 129 -17.56 -7.25 9.55
CA THR A 129 -17.46 -8.72 9.57
C THR A 129 -16.14 -9.19 8.95
N ASP A 130 -15.71 -8.56 7.87
CA ASP A 130 -14.45 -8.90 7.20
C ASP A 130 -13.25 -8.52 8.04
N ALA A 131 -13.30 -7.40 8.78
CA ALA A 131 -12.22 -6.95 9.66
C ALA A 131 -12.05 -7.85 10.89
N SER A 132 -13.10 -8.56 11.29
CA SER A 132 -13.11 -9.44 12.48
C SER A 132 -12.52 -10.83 12.23
N ARG A 133 -12.28 -11.19 11.02
CA ARG A 133 -11.79 -12.55 10.64
C ARG A 133 -10.35 -12.82 11.00
#